data_c73343ab5b36d67629452f66115ab1a7
#
_entry.id   c73343ab5b36d67629452f66115ab1a7
#
_cell.length_a   1.000
_cell.length_b   1.000
_cell.length_c   1.000
_cell.angle_alpha   90.00
_cell.angle_beta   90.00
_cell.angle_gamma   90.00
#
_symmetry.space_group_name_H-M   'P 1'
#
loop_
_entity.id
_entity.type
_entity.pdbx_description
1 polymer ?
#
loop_
_entity_poly.entity_id
_entity_poly.type
_entity_poly.pdbx_seq_one_letter_code
_entity_poly.pdbx_strand_id
1 'polypeptide(L)'
;MARRTGYKPEYADQVEKLCKLGLTDKELGEFFEVTEQTINNWKKKHPEFFESIKKGKTLADANVVESLYRRACGYSHEAVKIMQYEGSPVVEPYIEHYPPDTTACLAWLHNRQRDKWQRNPDPAGGDADLPPTKIVFEVQDARTRKGGENGA
;
A
#
# COMPACT_ATOMS: atom_id res chain seq x y z
N MET A 1 39.16 9.57 -18.42
CA MET A 1 38.39 8.83 -19.44
C MET A 1 36.99 8.57 -18.89
N ALA A 2 35.96 9.09 -19.55
CA ALA A 2 34.57 8.85 -19.14
C ALA A 2 34.25 7.36 -19.30
N ARG A 3 33.86 6.69 -18.23
CA ARG A 3 33.43 5.30 -18.24
C ARG A 3 32.25 5.18 -19.19
N ARG A 4 32.35 4.41 -20.29
CA ARG A 4 31.28 4.20 -21.25
C ARG A 4 30.08 3.68 -20.46
N THR A 5 29.00 4.45 -20.44
CA THR A 5 27.71 3.98 -19.91
C THR A 5 27.27 2.83 -20.81
N GLY A 6 27.20 1.62 -20.26
CA GLY A 6 26.83 0.41 -21.01
C GLY A 6 25.35 0.35 -21.45
N TYR A 7 24.69 1.49 -21.63
CA TYR A 7 23.30 1.55 -22.10
C TYR A 7 23.17 1.02 -23.53
N LYS A 8 22.19 0.18 -23.76
CA LYS A 8 21.78 -0.33 -25.06
C LYS A 8 20.33 0.03 -25.32
N PRO A 9 19.94 0.39 -26.56
CA PRO A 9 18.55 0.70 -26.90
C PRO A 9 17.54 -0.41 -26.53
N GLU A 10 17.97 -1.67 -26.62
CA GLU A 10 17.17 -2.86 -26.29
C GLU A 10 16.74 -2.89 -24.82
N TYR A 11 17.41 -2.14 -23.95
CA TYR A 11 17.06 -2.08 -22.51
C TYR A 11 15.73 -1.40 -22.26
N ALA A 12 15.25 -0.54 -23.17
CA ALA A 12 13.94 0.08 -23.08
C ALA A 12 12.80 -0.97 -23.14
N ASP A 13 12.89 -1.92 -24.08
CA ASP A 13 11.88 -2.99 -24.20
C ASP A 13 11.98 -4.00 -23.07
N GLN A 14 13.20 -4.28 -22.61
CA GLN A 14 13.42 -5.20 -21.50
C GLN A 14 12.89 -4.62 -20.19
N VAL A 15 13.18 -3.35 -19.91
CA VAL A 15 12.76 -2.70 -18.66
C VAL A 15 11.24 -2.58 -18.55
N GLU A 16 10.52 -2.38 -19.67
CA GLU A 16 9.05 -2.38 -19.65
C GLU A 16 8.52 -3.73 -19.14
N LYS A 17 9.06 -4.84 -19.66
CA LYS A 17 8.66 -6.19 -19.25
C LYS A 17 8.98 -6.45 -17.78
N LEU A 18 10.16 -6.06 -17.31
CA LEU A 18 10.58 -6.22 -15.92
C LEU A 18 9.72 -5.38 -14.96
N CYS A 19 9.42 -4.15 -15.32
CA CYS A 19 8.54 -3.29 -14.53
C CYS A 19 7.09 -3.79 -14.47
N LYS A 20 6.59 -4.48 -15.49
CA LYS A 20 5.30 -5.18 -15.45
C LYS A 20 5.27 -6.29 -14.40
N LEU A 21 6.41 -6.88 -14.08
CA LEU A 21 6.56 -7.86 -13.00
C LEU A 21 6.77 -7.23 -11.62
N GLY A 22 6.79 -5.90 -11.54
CA GLY A 22 6.92 -5.16 -10.29
C GLY A 22 8.33 -4.89 -9.83
N LEU A 23 9.37 -5.08 -10.68
CA LEU A 23 10.75 -4.85 -10.27
C LEU A 23 11.00 -3.39 -9.86
N THR A 24 11.75 -3.24 -8.77
CA THR A 24 12.22 -1.96 -8.25
C THR A 24 13.48 -1.50 -9.00
N ASP A 25 13.87 -0.25 -8.82
CA ASP A 25 15.06 0.30 -9.45
C ASP A 25 16.36 -0.42 -9.02
N LYS A 26 16.39 -0.92 -7.80
CA LYS A 26 17.49 -1.73 -7.28
C LYS A 26 17.60 -3.07 -8.01
N GLU A 27 16.48 -3.77 -8.14
CA GLU A 27 16.39 -5.05 -8.84
C GLU A 27 16.67 -4.90 -10.34
N LEU A 28 16.28 -3.78 -10.95
CA LEU A 28 16.68 -3.44 -12.32
C LEU A 28 18.20 -3.25 -12.42
N GLY A 29 18.82 -2.63 -11.40
CA GLY A 29 20.26 -2.52 -11.32
C GLY A 29 20.97 -3.89 -11.27
N GLU A 30 20.43 -4.81 -10.47
CA GLU A 30 20.93 -6.18 -10.35
C GLU A 30 20.79 -6.94 -11.68
N PHE A 31 19.62 -6.81 -12.35
CA PHE A 31 19.36 -7.46 -13.66
C PHE A 31 20.31 -6.98 -14.76
N PHE A 32 20.56 -5.67 -14.85
CA PHE A 32 21.45 -5.09 -15.86
C PHE A 32 22.93 -5.07 -15.44
N GLU A 33 23.27 -5.66 -14.30
CA GLU A 33 24.62 -5.70 -13.71
C GLU A 33 25.21 -4.29 -13.54
N VAL A 34 24.39 -3.35 -13.11
CA VAL A 34 24.77 -1.95 -12.86
C VAL A 34 24.26 -1.48 -11.50
N THR A 35 24.76 -0.35 -11.03
CA THR A 35 24.27 0.25 -9.79
C THR A 35 22.91 0.94 -10.02
N GLU A 36 22.10 1.05 -8.97
CA GLU A 36 20.85 1.83 -8.99
C GLU A 36 21.09 3.29 -9.45
N GLN A 37 22.24 3.86 -9.06
CA GLN A 37 22.66 5.18 -9.54
C GLN A 37 22.78 5.23 -11.07
N THR A 38 23.27 4.15 -11.70
CA THR A 38 23.36 4.05 -13.16
C THR A 38 21.98 3.99 -13.80
N ILE A 39 21.03 3.25 -13.22
CA ILE A 39 19.62 3.23 -13.64
C ILE A 39 19.02 4.64 -13.60
N ASN A 40 19.23 5.38 -12.51
CA ASN A 40 18.77 6.75 -12.37
C ASN A 40 19.42 7.71 -13.38
N ASN A 41 20.66 7.49 -13.74
CA ASN A 41 21.34 8.24 -14.79
C ASN A 41 20.77 7.92 -16.18
N TRP A 42 20.44 6.65 -16.45
CA TRP A 42 19.82 6.24 -17.70
C TRP A 42 18.42 6.86 -17.86
N LYS A 43 17.61 6.89 -16.81
CA LYS A 43 16.30 7.58 -16.81
C LYS A 43 16.40 9.04 -17.21
N LYS A 44 17.49 9.73 -16.81
CA LYS A 44 17.71 11.14 -17.15
C LYS A 44 18.21 11.34 -18.57
N LYS A 45 19.04 10.41 -19.08
CA LYS A 45 19.71 10.52 -20.38
C LYS A 45 18.92 9.92 -21.55
N HIS A 46 18.08 8.93 -21.27
CA HIS A 46 17.34 8.16 -22.28
C HIS A 46 15.83 8.25 -21.99
N PRO A 47 15.11 9.21 -22.58
CA PRO A 47 13.68 9.40 -22.35
C PRO A 47 12.85 8.14 -22.64
N GLU A 48 13.20 7.40 -23.70
CA GLU A 48 12.54 6.13 -24.05
C GLU A 48 12.63 5.09 -22.94
N PHE A 49 13.77 5.00 -22.27
CA PHE A 49 13.96 4.10 -21.13
C PHE A 49 13.07 4.50 -19.95
N PHE A 50 12.98 5.80 -19.69
CA PHE A 50 12.13 6.31 -18.62
C PHE A 50 10.64 6.10 -18.89
N GLU A 51 10.20 6.34 -20.13
CA GLU A 51 8.79 6.10 -20.54
C GLU A 51 8.45 4.60 -20.45
N SER A 52 9.36 3.71 -20.83
CA SER A 52 9.18 2.26 -20.73
C SER A 52 9.02 1.81 -19.26
N ILE A 53 9.79 2.39 -18.33
CA ILE A 53 9.64 2.15 -16.89
C ILE A 53 8.26 2.59 -16.42
N LYS A 54 7.86 3.82 -16.74
CA LYS A 54 6.55 4.35 -16.37
C LYS A 54 5.43 3.46 -16.87
N LYS A 55 5.47 3.11 -18.15
CA LYS A 55 4.46 2.27 -18.78
C LYS A 55 4.35 0.90 -18.10
N GLY A 56 5.49 0.25 -17.83
CA GLY A 56 5.54 -1.02 -17.14
C GLY A 56 4.94 -0.95 -15.72
N LYS A 57 5.37 0.04 -14.91
CA LYS A 57 4.86 0.24 -13.54
C LYS A 57 3.37 0.59 -13.52
N THR A 58 2.92 1.51 -14.39
CA THR A 58 1.50 1.87 -14.47
C THR A 58 0.61 0.68 -14.80
N LEU A 59 1.06 -0.21 -15.69
CA LEU A 59 0.29 -1.40 -16.05
C LEU A 59 0.24 -2.41 -14.91
N ALA A 60 1.35 -2.61 -14.18
CA ALA A 60 1.38 -3.47 -13.01
C ALA A 60 0.44 -2.94 -11.92
N ASP A 61 0.53 -1.65 -11.62
CA ASP A 61 -0.32 -0.99 -10.62
C ASP A 61 -1.81 -1.07 -11.01
N ALA A 62 -2.13 -0.89 -12.31
CA ALA A 62 -3.51 -0.98 -12.80
C ALA A 62 -4.13 -2.36 -12.55
N ASN A 63 -3.38 -3.44 -12.76
CA ASN A 63 -3.85 -4.81 -12.51
C ASN A 63 -4.14 -5.04 -11.02
N VAL A 64 -3.26 -4.54 -10.13
CA VAL A 64 -3.46 -4.65 -8.67
C VAL A 64 -4.67 -3.83 -8.24
N VAL A 65 -4.78 -2.60 -8.74
CA VAL A 65 -5.90 -1.70 -8.47
C VAL A 65 -7.23 -2.33 -8.93
N GLU A 66 -7.28 -2.93 -10.10
CA GLU A 66 -8.47 -3.64 -10.60
C GLU A 66 -8.84 -4.81 -9.67
N SER A 67 -7.87 -5.61 -9.27
CA SER A 67 -8.09 -6.74 -8.35
C SER A 67 -8.59 -6.27 -6.99
N LEU A 68 -8.01 -5.21 -6.44
CA LEU A 68 -8.45 -4.58 -5.20
C LEU A 68 -9.89 -4.06 -5.32
N TYR A 69 -10.21 -3.39 -6.42
CA TYR A 69 -11.56 -2.85 -6.68
C TYR A 69 -12.60 -3.97 -6.78
N ARG A 70 -12.30 -5.03 -7.53
CA ARG A 70 -13.18 -6.21 -7.61
C ARG A 70 -13.41 -6.81 -6.23
N ARG A 71 -12.36 -6.94 -5.42
CA ARG A 71 -12.49 -7.47 -4.07
C ARG A 71 -13.30 -6.55 -3.16
N ALA A 72 -13.14 -5.24 -3.28
CA ALA A 72 -13.90 -4.25 -2.52
C ALA A 72 -15.40 -4.30 -2.85
N CYS A 73 -15.76 -4.41 -4.14
CA CYS A 73 -17.15 -4.44 -4.58
C CYS A 73 -17.81 -5.83 -4.48
N GLY A 74 -17.02 -6.88 -4.29
CA GLY A 74 -17.45 -8.26 -4.46
C GLY A 74 -17.50 -8.66 -5.93
N TYR A 75 -17.39 -9.94 -6.19
CA TYR A 75 -17.48 -10.50 -7.54
C TYR A 75 -17.98 -11.94 -7.53
N SER A 76 -18.47 -12.38 -8.66
CA SER A 76 -18.84 -13.77 -8.87
C SER A 76 -18.01 -14.35 -10.02
N HIS A 77 -17.71 -15.63 -9.95
CA HIS A 77 -17.03 -16.35 -11.02
C HIS A 77 -17.56 -17.78 -11.14
N GLU A 78 -17.34 -18.36 -12.29
CA GLU A 78 -17.63 -19.76 -12.52
C GLU A 78 -16.62 -20.63 -11.78
N ALA A 79 -17.11 -21.56 -11.00
CA ALA A 79 -16.33 -22.53 -10.25
C ALA A 79 -16.88 -23.94 -10.49
N VAL A 80 -16.10 -24.95 -10.17
CA VAL A 80 -16.52 -26.34 -10.26
C VAL A 80 -16.36 -27.01 -8.89
N LYS A 81 -17.39 -27.73 -8.47
CA LYS A 81 -17.35 -28.56 -7.28
C LYS A 81 -17.14 -29.99 -7.71
N ILE A 82 -16.06 -30.60 -7.24
CA ILE A 82 -15.77 -32.02 -7.49
C ILE A 82 -16.26 -32.79 -6.28
N MET A 83 -17.19 -33.68 -6.54
CA MET A 83 -17.75 -34.60 -5.55
C MET A 83 -17.48 -36.04 -5.99
N GLN A 84 -17.50 -37.00 -5.06
CA GLN A 84 -17.41 -38.41 -5.36
C GLN A 84 -18.78 -39.04 -5.14
N TYR A 85 -19.27 -39.72 -6.17
CA TYR A 85 -20.49 -40.49 -6.09
C TYR A 85 -20.23 -41.87 -6.66
N GLU A 86 -20.55 -42.92 -5.89
CA GLU A 86 -20.34 -44.34 -6.26
C GLU A 86 -18.93 -44.68 -6.81
N GLY A 87 -17.90 -44.05 -6.22
CA GLY A 87 -16.50 -44.26 -6.60
C GLY A 87 -16.04 -43.47 -7.84
N SER A 88 -16.92 -42.72 -8.48
CA SER A 88 -16.63 -41.87 -9.64
C SER A 88 -16.64 -40.38 -9.29
N PRO A 89 -15.72 -39.55 -9.84
CA PRO A 89 -15.75 -38.11 -9.64
C PRO A 89 -16.90 -37.50 -10.44
N VAL A 90 -17.72 -36.70 -9.76
CA VAL A 90 -18.78 -35.87 -10.37
C VAL A 90 -18.35 -34.45 -10.30
N VAL A 91 -18.36 -33.74 -11.44
CA VAL A 91 -17.98 -32.34 -11.57
C VAL A 91 -19.24 -31.51 -11.80
N GLU A 92 -19.58 -30.69 -10.82
CA GLU A 92 -20.79 -29.83 -10.89
C GLU A 92 -20.36 -28.38 -11.03
N PRO A 93 -20.68 -27.70 -12.14
CA PRO A 93 -20.42 -26.30 -12.31
C PRO A 93 -21.37 -25.45 -11.46
N TYR A 94 -20.86 -24.42 -10.80
CA TYR A 94 -21.66 -23.46 -10.04
C TYR A 94 -21.04 -22.08 -10.12
N ILE A 95 -21.80 -21.05 -9.71
CA ILE A 95 -21.32 -19.69 -9.59
C ILE A 95 -20.93 -19.45 -8.13
N GLU A 96 -19.67 -19.20 -7.89
CA GLU A 96 -19.18 -18.81 -6.59
C GLU A 96 -19.24 -17.29 -6.43
N HIS A 97 -19.80 -16.83 -5.33
CA HIS A 97 -19.95 -15.41 -5.03
C HIS A 97 -19.05 -15.02 -3.86
N TYR A 98 -18.13 -14.09 -4.11
CA TYR A 98 -17.32 -13.45 -3.08
C TYR A 98 -17.96 -12.14 -2.67
N PRO A 99 -18.41 -12.00 -1.41
CA PRO A 99 -19.03 -10.78 -0.93
C PRO A 99 -18.01 -9.64 -0.86
N PRO A 100 -18.46 -8.36 -0.85
CA PRO A 100 -17.60 -7.20 -0.64
C PRO A 100 -16.74 -7.33 0.61
N ASP A 101 -15.50 -6.86 0.51
CA ASP A 101 -14.54 -6.88 1.63
C ASP A 101 -14.34 -5.48 2.17
N THR A 102 -14.64 -5.29 3.46
CA THR A 102 -14.56 -3.97 4.11
C THR A 102 -13.15 -3.44 4.18
N THR A 103 -12.15 -4.30 4.34
CA THR A 103 -10.73 -3.89 4.38
C THR A 103 -10.28 -3.36 3.03
N ALA A 104 -10.65 -4.04 1.93
CA ALA A 104 -10.38 -3.59 0.58
C ALA A 104 -11.11 -2.26 0.27
N CYS A 105 -12.37 -2.11 0.72
CA CYS A 105 -13.12 -0.85 0.59
C CYS A 105 -12.41 0.30 1.30
N LEU A 106 -12.01 0.10 2.55
CA LEU A 106 -11.31 1.12 3.32
C LEU A 106 -9.95 1.46 2.71
N ALA A 107 -9.17 0.46 2.26
CA ALA A 107 -7.91 0.69 1.57
C ALA A 107 -8.10 1.56 0.32
N TRP A 108 -9.13 1.29 -0.48
CA TRP A 108 -9.48 2.08 -1.64
C TRP A 108 -9.87 3.52 -1.28
N LEU A 109 -10.77 3.69 -0.31
CA LEU A 109 -11.28 5.00 0.11
C LEU A 109 -10.19 5.87 0.75
N HIS A 110 -9.34 5.30 1.61
CA HIS A 110 -8.22 6.00 2.23
C HIS A 110 -7.21 6.52 1.21
N ASN A 111 -7.00 5.79 0.10
CA ASN A 111 -6.06 6.22 -0.93
C ASN A 111 -6.66 7.19 -1.94
N ARG A 112 -7.94 6.99 -2.33
CA ARG A 112 -8.61 7.79 -3.38
C ARG A 112 -9.30 9.03 -2.86
N GLN A 113 -9.85 9.00 -1.65
CA GLN A 113 -10.63 10.08 -1.04
C GLN A 113 -10.10 10.41 0.36
N ARG A 114 -8.82 10.68 0.43
CA ARG A 114 -8.09 10.90 1.67
C ARG A 114 -8.73 11.97 2.56
N ASP A 115 -9.25 13.04 1.95
CA ASP A 115 -9.87 14.16 2.68
C ASP A 115 -11.17 13.78 3.38
N LYS A 116 -11.86 12.74 2.89
CA LYS A 116 -13.15 12.30 3.44
C LYS A 116 -13.04 11.04 4.30
N TRP A 117 -12.02 10.20 4.04
CA TRP A 117 -11.87 8.87 4.62
C TRP A 117 -10.45 8.71 5.18
N GLN A 118 -10.10 9.51 6.17
CA GLN A 118 -8.82 9.38 6.85
C GLN A 118 -8.88 8.22 7.86
N ARG A 119 -7.82 7.44 7.93
CA ARG A 119 -7.69 6.37 8.93
C ARG A 119 -7.59 6.93 10.35
N ASN A 120 -6.89 8.04 10.49
CA ASN A 120 -6.83 8.87 11.67
C ASN A 120 -7.23 10.27 11.19
N PRO A 121 -8.51 10.67 11.30
CA PRO A 121 -8.87 12.05 11.02
C PRO A 121 -8.05 12.94 11.95
N ASP A 122 -7.30 13.87 11.38
CA ASP A 122 -6.79 14.97 12.19
C ASP A 122 -7.97 15.52 12.95
N PRO A 123 -7.87 15.73 14.25
CA PRO A 123 -8.94 16.38 15.00
C PRO A 123 -9.30 17.63 14.19
N ALA A 124 -10.51 17.62 13.67
CA ALA A 124 -11.02 18.50 12.62
C ALA A 124 -10.43 19.88 12.82
N GLY A 125 -9.81 20.42 11.78
CA GLY A 125 -9.12 21.70 11.71
C GLY A 125 -9.67 22.75 12.67
N GLY A 126 -9.56 22.44 13.87
CA GLY A 126 -10.02 23.18 14.98
C GLY A 126 -8.81 23.33 15.87
N ASP A 127 -8.70 24.45 16.37
CA ASP A 127 -7.95 24.75 17.57
C ASP A 127 -6.41 24.67 17.45
N ALA A 128 -5.87 25.18 16.33
CA ALA A 128 -4.53 25.76 16.37
C ALA A 128 -4.41 26.88 17.44
N ASP A 129 -5.55 27.33 17.99
CA ASP A 129 -5.64 28.40 18.99
C ASP A 129 -6.02 27.93 20.42
N LEU A 130 -6.24 26.65 20.65
CA LEU A 130 -6.39 26.18 22.02
C LEU A 130 -5.00 26.08 22.68
N PRO A 131 -4.78 26.80 23.77
CA PRO A 131 -3.54 26.65 24.55
C PRO A 131 -3.42 25.19 24.98
N PRO A 132 -2.20 24.64 25.01
CA PRO A 132 -2.00 23.24 25.40
C PRO A 132 -2.65 23.00 26.77
N THR A 133 -3.55 22.01 26.82
CA THR A 133 -4.21 21.61 28.08
C THR A 133 -3.14 21.19 29.08
N LYS A 134 -2.84 22.06 30.04
CA LYS A 134 -1.89 21.77 31.09
C LYS A 134 -2.60 20.97 32.15
N ILE A 135 -2.38 19.66 32.20
CA ILE A 135 -2.87 18.82 33.27
C ILE A 135 -1.92 18.99 34.45
N VAL A 136 -2.38 19.64 35.51
CA VAL A 136 -1.61 19.79 36.79
C VAL A 136 -2.08 18.68 37.71
N PHE A 137 -1.20 17.77 38.04
CA PHE A 137 -1.43 16.77 39.04
C PHE A 137 -0.97 17.37 40.41
N GLU A 138 -1.89 17.66 41.29
CA GLU A 138 -1.59 18.02 42.68
C GLU A 138 -1.59 16.73 43.50
N VAL A 139 -0.40 16.28 43.87
CA VAL A 139 -0.24 15.12 44.74
C VAL A 139 -0.41 15.60 46.18
N GLN A 140 -1.56 15.33 46.79
CA GLN A 140 -1.77 15.54 48.23
C GLN A 140 -1.12 14.40 48.99
N ASP A 141 -0.14 14.73 49.83
CA ASP A 141 0.49 13.73 50.71
C ASP A 141 -0.50 13.31 51.80
N ALA A 142 -1.01 12.08 51.69
CA ALA A 142 -1.99 11.52 52.62
C ALA A 142 -1.40 11.30 54.04
N ARG A 143 -0.11 11.59 54.26
CA ARG A 143 0.55 11.41 55.57
C ARG A 143 0.40 12.62 56.52
N THR A 144 0.00 13.78 56.01
CA THR A 144 -0.30 14.95 56.86
C THR A 144 -1.73 14.88 57.38
N ARG A 145 -2.02 13.94 58.27
CA ARG A 145 -3.18 14.07 59.15
C ARG A 145 -2.93 15.27 60.10
N LYS A 146 -3.64 16.36 59.90
CA LYS A 146 -3.74 17.41 60.94
C LYS A 146 -4.23 16.76 62.21
N GLY A 147 -3.39 16.81 63.24
CA GLY A 147 -3.75 16.40 64.60
C GLY A 147 -4.98 17.18 65.07
N GLY A 148 -5.96 16.43 65.55
CA GLY A 148 -7.13 17.05 66.18
C GLY A 148 -6.72 17.86 67.36
N GLU A 149 -7.06 19.12 67.37
CA GLU A 149 -7.18 19.90 68.61
C GLU A 149 -8.44 19.46 69.34
N ASN A 150 -8.25 18.66 70.39
CA ASN A 150 -9.22 18.59 71.46
C ASN A 150 -8.94 19.74 72.40
N GLY A 151 -9.73 20.80 72.29
CA GLY A 151 -9.81 21.86 73.26
C GLY A 151 -10.95 21.59 74.29
N ALA A 152 -10.68 21.74 75.47
CA ALA A 152 -11.49 21.62 76.71
C ALA A 152 -12.82 22.41 76.69
#